data_2195bf107b5e64c6aa1cad818760b5f6
#
_entry.id   2195bf107b5e64c6aa1cad818760b5f6
#
_cell.length_a   1.000
_cell.length_b   1.000
_cell.length_c   1.000
_cell.angle_alpha   90.00
_cell.angle_beta   90.00
_cell.angle_gamma   90.00
#
_symmetry.space_group_name_H-M   'P 1'
#
loop_
_entity.id
_entity.type
_entity.pdbx_description
1 polymer ?
#
loop_
_entity_poly.entity_id
_entity_poly.type
_entity_poly.pdbx_seq_one_letter_code
_entity_poly.pdbx_strand_id
1 'polypeptide(L)'
;MKDLSLRNVSFSYPGGFLAVDDVSIDIKGGENVAIVGQNGAGKTTTVKMINGLLAPTSGSIFMQQNPIGAESKKHISYLPDHTYLNMNERVRDIIRYFSDFYEDFDEKRAYDMLGKLQIDASDRLKTMSKGTKEKVQLILVMSRHADLYILDEPIAGVDPAARDFILNIILSNYEPEASILISTHLIADIENILDEVIFIDHGQIRLTASVDDIRMNNGKSVDALFREVYRC
;
A
#
# COMPACT_ATOMS: atom_id res chain seq x y z
N MET A 1 -13.55 -13.42 -8.43
CA MET A 1 -13.05 -12.03 -8.40
C MET A 1 -12.26 -11.84 -7.12
N LYS A 2 -11.13 -11.17 -7.20
CA LYS A 2 -10.22 -10.93 -6.07
C LYS A 2 -10.61 -9.61 -5.38
N ASP A 3 -11.76 -9.57 -4.74
CA ASP A 3 -12.37 -8.36 -4.22
C ASP A 3 -12.04 -8.17 -2.73
N LEU A 4 -11.77 -6.91 -2.34
CA LEU A 4 -11.67 -6.47 -0.96
C LEU A 4 -12.91 -5.62 -0.63
N SER A 5 -13.57 -5.89 0.48
CA SER A 5 -14.69 -5.08 0.93
C SER A 5 -14.65 -4.77 2.43
N LEU A 6 -14.90 -3.51 2.76
CA LEU A 6 -15.11 -3.01 4.10
C LEU A 6 -16.59 -2.66 4.25
N ARG A 7 -17.19 -3.00 5.38
CA ARG A 7 -18.61 -2.75 5.67
C ARG A 7 -18.77 -2.10 7.05
N ASN A 8 -19.12 -0.81 7.05
CA ASN A 8 -19.38 0.00 8.24
C ASN A 8 -18.26 -0.13 9.30
N VAL A 9 -17.01 -0.05 8.83
CA VAL A 9 -15.83 -0.29 9.65
C VAL A 9 -15.51 0.94 10.48
N SER A 10 -15.41 0.76 11.80
CA SER A 10 -14.92 1.80 12.71
C SER A 10 -13.78 1.25 13.58
N PHE A 11 -12.88 2.13 13.97
CA PHE A 11 -11.77 1.79 14.86
C PHE A 11 -11.42 2.93 15.82
N SER A 12 -11.40 2.61 17.10
CA SER A 12 -10.93 3.52 18.16
C SER A 12 -9.67 2.97 18.83
N TYR A 13 -8.67 3.83 18.97
CA TYR A 13 -7.48 3.49 19.77
C TYR A 13 -7.79 3.49 21.27
N PRO A 14 -7.00 2.78 22.10
CA PRO A 14 -7.07 2.92 23.56
C PRO A 14 -6.97 4.41 23.95
N GLY A 15 -7.91 4.87 24.80
CA GLY A 15 -8.05 6.30 25.15
C GLY A 15 -9.19 7.02 24.40
N GLY A 16 -9.93 6.30 23.53
CA GLY A 16 -11.17 6.81 22.93
C GLY A 16 -11.02 7.63 21.65
N PHE A 17 -9.79 7.70 21.10
CA PHE A 17 -9.59 8.37 19.81
C PHE A 17 -10.15 7.54 18.66
N LEU A 18 -11.23 8.03 18.05
CA LEU A 18 -11.88 7.44 16.88
C LEU A 18 -11.05 7.78 15.63
N ALA A 19 -10.32 6.80 15.11
CA ALA A 19 -9.40 6.97 13.99
C ALA A 19 -10.03 6.63 12.63
N VAL A 20 -11.03 5.75 12.62
CA VAL A 20 -11.83 5.38 11.45
C VAL A 20 -13.27 5.27 11.89
N ASP A 21 -14.19 5.89 11.15
CA ASP A 21 -15.59 6.06 11.50
C ASP A 21 -16.49 5.70 10.32
N ASP A 22 -17.22 4.60 10.45
CA ASP A 22 -18.23 4.10 9.51
C ASP A 22 -17.76 3.99 8.05
N VAL A 23 -16.54 3.49 7.85
CA VAL A 23 -15.93 3.37 6.52
C VAL A 23 -16.46 2.14 5.80
N SER A 24 -16.97 2.35 4.57
CA SER A 24 -17.36 1.29 3.64
C SER A 24 -16.65 1.51 2.30
N ILE A 25 -15.93 0.49 1.82
CA ILE A 25 -15.09 0.51 0.61
C ILE A 25 -15.31 -0.81 -0.13
N ASP A 26 -15.35 -0.74 -1.46
CA ASP A 26 -15.27 -1.89 -2.35
C ASP A 26 -14.11 -1.68 -3.32
N ILE A 27 -13.19 -2.64 -3.41
CA ILE A 27 -12.09 -2.68 -4.37
C ILE A 27 -12.26 -3.95 -5.20
N LYS A 28 -12.40 -3.79 -6.51
CA LYS A 28 -12.52 -4.92 -7.41
C LYS A 28 -11.14 -5.50 -7.77
N GLY A 29 -11.10 -6.79 -8.08
CA GLY A 29 -9.86 -7.42 -8.51
C GLY A 29 -9.31 -6.79 -9.78
N GLY A 30 -8.00 -6.50 -9.78
CA GLY A 30 -7.29 -5.88 -10.89
C GLY A 30 -7.29 -4.35 -10.90
N GLU A 31 -7.89 -3.70 -9.88
CA GLU A 31 -7.91 -2.23 -9.80
C GLU A 31 -6.72 -1.68 -9.00
N ASN A 32 -6.18 -0.57 -9.46
CA ASN A 32 -5.19 0.25 -8.74
C ASN A 32 -5.92 1.39 -8.02
N VAL A 33 -6.00 1.31 -6.71
CA VAL A 33 -6.79 2.22 -5.88
C VAL A 33 -5.91 3.00 -4.93
N ALA A 34 -6.15 4.30 -4.77
CA ALA A 34 -5.48 5.08 -3.74
C ALA A 34 -6.45 5.51 -2.62
N ILE A 35 -6.05 5.31 -1.37
CA ILE A 35 -6.63 5.99 -0.21
C ILE A 35 -5.82 7.26 0.04
N VAL A 36 -6.47 8.40 -0.13
CA VAL A 36 -5.84 9.70 -0.10
C VAL A 36 -6.41 10.55 1.02
N GLY A 37 -5.55 11.24 1.75
CA GLY A 37 -5.94 12.10 2.86
C GLY A 37 -4.75 12.76 3.52
N GLN A 38 -5.00 13.76 4.36
CA GLN A 38 -3.95 14.40 5.15
C GLN A 38 -3.35 13.45 6.18
N ASN A 39 -2.24 13.83 6.80
CA ASN A 39 -1.67 13.08 7.91
C ASN A 39 -2.67 13.04 9.07
N GLY A 40 -2.87 11.84 9.64
CA GLY A 40 -3.87 11.62 10.69
C GLY A 40 -5.32 11.39 10.18
N ALA A 41 -5.57 11.41 8.87
CA ALA A 41 -6.92 11.20 8.32
C ALA A 41 -7.48 9.77 8.50
N GLY A 42 -6.67 8.80 8.93
CA GLY A 42 -7.10 7.40 9.13
C GLY A 42 -6.55 6.41 8.11
N LYS A 43 -5.77 6.84 7.10
CA LYS A 43 -5.21 5.97 6.03
C LYS A 43 -4.49 4.73 6.57
N THR A 44 -3.40 4.94 7.31
CA THR A 44 -2.59 3.85 7.89
C THR A 44 -3.41 2.96 8.83
N THR A 45 -4.38 3.52 9.57
CA THR A 45 -5.27 2.73 10.43
C THR A 45 -6.15 1.82 9.60
N THR A 46 -6.76 2.34 8.53
CA THR A 46 -7.56 1.55 7.58
C THR A 46 -6.72 0.44 6.94
N VAL A 47 -5.55 0.77 6.44
CA VAL A 47 -4.58 -0.19 5.87
C VAL A 47 -4.21 -1.30 6.87
N LYS A 48 -3.93 -0.94 8.12
CA LYS A 48 -3.60 -1.93 9.17
C LYS A 48 -4.77 -2.85 9.50
N MET A 49 -6.02 -2.36 9.44
CA MET A 49 -7.20 -3.22 9.62
C MET A 49 -7.37 -4.19 8.45
N ILE A 50 -7.18 -3.74 7.20
CA ILE A 50 -7.21 -4.60 6.01
C ILE A 50 -6.16 -5.71 6.10
N ASN A 51 -4.97 -5.40 6.63
CA ASN A 51 -3.92 -6.39 6.86
C ASN A 51 -4.16 -7.29 8.10
N GLY A 52 -5.25 -7.08 8.85
CA GLY A 52 -5.52 -7.81 10.09
C GLY A 52 -4.46 -7.58 11.18
N LEU A 53 -3.81 -6.42 11.17
CA LEU A 53 -2.90 -5.96 12.22
C LEU A 53 -3.66 -5.22 13.33
N LEU A 54 -4.83 -4.69 12.99
CA LEU A 54 -5.79 -4.10 13.92
C LEU A 54 -7.15 -4.76 13.69
N ALA A 55 -7.85 -5.12 14.76
CA ALA A 55 -9.22 -5.60 14.69
C ALA A 55 -10.19 -4.40 14.72
N PRO A 56 -11.15 -4.28 13.79
CA PRO A 56 -12.16 -3.23 13.86
C PRO A 56 -12.90 -3.23 15.19
N THR A 57 -13.25 -2.05 15.70
CA THR A 57 -14.14 -1.90 16.87
C THR A 57 -15.57 -2.28 16.48
N SER A 58 -15.97 -1.96 15.24
CA SER A 58 -17.25 -2.38 14.64
C SER A 58 -17.09 -2.55 13.14
N GLY A 59 -18.09 -3.19 12.52
CA GLY A 59 -18.06 -3.51 11.09
C GLY A 59 -17.28 -4.78 10.77
N SER A 60 -17.06 -5.02 9.48
CA SER A 60 -16.39 -6.23 9.01
C SER A 60 -15.58 -5.97 7.74
N ILE A 61 -14.50 -6.71 7.57
CA ILE A 61 -13.62 -6.64 6.40
C ILE A 61 -13.54 -8.03 5.78
N PHE A 62 -13.72 -8.09 4.46
CA PHE A 62 -13.70 -9.33 3.70
C PHE A 62 -12.74 -9.22 2.53
N MET A 63 -12.00 -10.28 2.27
CA MET A 63 -11.23 -10.50 1.06
C MET A 63 -11.75 -11.74 0.37
N GLN A 64 -12.16 -11.63 -0.91
CA GLN A 64 -12.75 -12.75 -1.67
C GLN A 64 -13.91 -13.40 -0.91
N GLN A 65 -14.77 -12.59 -0.28
CA GLN A 65 -15.92 -13.00 0.55
C GLN A 65 -15.55 -13.70 1.87
N ASN A 66 -14.28 -13.89 2.18
CA ASN A 66 -13.81 -14.44 3.45
C ASN A 66 -13.41 -13.31 4.43
N PRO A 67 -13.72 -13.43 5.72
CA PRO A 67 -13.23 -12.47 6.71
C PRO A 67 -11.70 -12.39 6.71
N ILE A 68 -11.17 -11.20 6.96
CA ILE A 68 -9.72 -11.02 7.13
C ILE A 68 -9.20 -11.89 8.28
N GLY A 69 -8.15 -12.66 8.00
CA GLY A 69 -7.54 -13.60 8.94
C GLY A 69 -6.23 -14.18 8.44
N ALA A 70 -5.84 -15.33 8.99
CA ALA A 70 -4.58 -15.98 8.61
C ALA A 70 -4.54 -16.37 7.12
N GLU A 71 -5.66 -16.83 6.56
CA GLU A 71 -5.73 -17.20 5.14
C GLU A 71 -5.59 -15.99 4.22
N SER A 72 -6.28 -14.89 4.49
CA SER A 72 -6.18 -13.69 3.65
C SER A 72 -4.75 -13.12 3.61
N LYS A 73 -3.97 -13.27 4.70
CA LYS A 73 -2.58 -12.80 4.77
C LYS A 73 -1.65 -13.53 3.79
N LYS A 74 -1.99 -14.74 3.37
CA LYS A 74 -1.24 -15.46 2.33
C LYS A 74 -1.34 -14.77 0.97
N HIS A 75 -2.45 -14.08 0.72
CA HIS A 75 -2.78 -13.40 -0.52
C HIS A 75 -2.47 -11.91 -0.52
N ILE A 76 -2.02 -11.36 0.60
CA ILE A 76 -1.70 -9.93 0.75
C ILE A 76 -0.19 -9.75 0.87
N SER A 77 0.37 -8.85 0.06
CA SER A 77 1.73 -8.36 0.22
C SER A 77 1.69 -6.92 0.72
N TYR A 78 2.31 -6.65 1.86
CA TYR A 78 2.18 -5.37 2.56
C TYR A 78 3.51 -4.66 2.75
N LEU A 79 3.58 -3.41 2.30
CA LEU A 79 4.66 -2.45 2.57
C LEU A 79 4.18 -1.44 3.61
N PRO A 80 4.65 -1.50 4.86
CA PRO A 80 4.33 -0.48 5.86
C PRO A 80 5.14 0.82 5.66
N ASP A 81 4.64 1.92 6.24
CA ASP A 81 5.24 3.25 6.21
C ASP A 81 6.62 3.34 6.91
N HIS A 82 6.98 2.33 7.67
CA HIS A 82 8.27 2.25 8.36
C HIS A 82 8.87 0.86 8.24
N THR A 83 10.20 0.77 8.29
CA THR A 83 10.88 -0.50 8.18
C THR A 83 10.72 -1.34 9.45
N TYR A 84 10.39 -2.63 9.25
CA TYR A 84 10.28 -3.65 10.30
C TYR A 84 11.43 -4.68 10.22
N LEU A 85 12.33 -4.52 9.24
CA LEU A 85 13.40 -5.47 8.99
C LEU A 85 14.49 -5.38 10.04
N ASN A 86 15.11 -6.52 10.37
CA ASN A 86 16.23 -6.56 11.29
C ASN A 86 17.49 -5.89 10.68
N MET A 87 17.91 -4.77 11.27
CA MET A 87 19.03 -3.97 10.79
C MET A 87 20.37 -4.70 10.77
N ASN A 88 20.53 -5.76 11.53
CA ASN A 88 21.78 -6.53 11.60
C ASN A 88 21.89 -7.61 10.52
N GLU A 89 20.78 -7.94 9.85
CA GLU A 89 20.75 -8.95 8.80
C GLU A 89 21.34 -8.42 7.49
N ARG A 90 21.85 -9.34 6.67
CA ARG A 90 22.21 -9.07 5.27
C ARG A 90 20.99 -9.21 4.39
N VAL A 91 20.95 -8.48 3.28
CA VAL A 91 19.83 -8.55 2.33
C VAL A 91 19.54 -9.97 1.87
N ARG A 92 20.59 -10.75 1.52
CA ARG A 92 20.43 -12.15 1.11
C ARG A 92 19.81 -13.05 2.20
N ASP A 93 20.11 -12.77 3.47
CA ASP A 93 19.59 -13.57 4.59
C ASP A 93 18.10 -13.26 4.80
N ILE A 94 17.71 -12.01 4.58
CA ILE A 94 16.31 -11.57 4.61
C ILE A 94 15.53 -12.16 3.42
N ILE A 95 16.10 -12.14 2.20
CA ILE A 95 15.49 -12.76 1.02
C ILE A 95 15.23 -14.24 1.27
N ARG A 96 16.22 -14.96 1.79
CA ARG A 96 16.07 -16.37 2.15
C ARG A 96 14.98 -16.58 3.19
N TYR A 97 14.92 -15.73 4.22
CA TYR A 97 13.85 -15.81 5.23
C TYR A 97 12.46 -15.62 4.60
N PHE A 98 12.32 -14.69 3.64
CA PHE A 98 11.05 -14.49 2.92
C PHE A 98 10.72 -15.70 2.05
N SER A 99 11.70 -16.27 1.35
CA SER A 99 11.55 -17.48 0.53
C SER A 99 11.14 -18.71 1.37
N ASP A 100 11.71 -18.85 2.57
CA ASP A 100 11.36 -19.93 3.49
C ASP A 100 9.95 -19.73 4.11
N PHE A 101 9.48 -18.49 4.25
CA PHE A 101 8.22 -18.16 4.94
C PHE A 101 7.03 -18.06 3.99
N TYR A 102 7.21 -17.49 2.79
CA TYR A 102 6.16 -17.27 1.81
C TYR A 102 6.34 -18.20 0.61
N GLU A 103 5.39 -19.12 0.42
CA GLU A 103 5.39 -20.07 -0.71
C GLU A 103 5.33 -19.38 -2.08
N ASP A 104 4.76 -18.17 -2.12
CA ASP A 104 4.57 -17.33 -3.30
C ASP A 104 5.70 -16.31 -3.54
N PHE A 105 6.83 -16.43 -2.82
CA PHE A 105 7.96 -15.52 -2.96
C PHE A 105 8.88 -15.92 -4.12
N ASP A 106 9.09 -14.99 -5.05
CA ASP A 106 10.01 -15.16 -6.19
C ASP A 106 11.41 -14.62 -5.86
N GLU A 107 12.28 -15.50 -5.39
CA GLU A 107 13.67 -15.15 -5.05
C GLU A 107 14.45 -14.61 -6.25
N LYS A 108 14.21 -15.15 -7.46
CA LYS A 108 14.86 -14.67 -8.68
C LYS A 108 14.46 -13.23 -8.99
N ARG A 109 13.16 -12.91 -8.91
CA ARG A 109 12.64 -11.55 -9.07
C ARG A 109 13.29 -10.58 -8.07
N ALA A 110 13.46 -11.00 -6.82
CA ALA A 110 14.13 -10.20 -5.80
C ALA A 110 15.58 -9.86 -6.19
N TYR A 111 16.37 -10.84 -6.61
CA TYR A 111 17.75 -10.62 -7.04
C TYR A 111 17.84 -9.81 -8.33
N ASP A 112 16.94 -10.01 -9.28
CA ASP A 112 16.87 -9.21 -10.51
C ASP A 112 16.63 -7.71 -10.20
N MET A 113 15.72 -7.41 -9.27
CA MET A 113 15.47 -6.04 -8.80
C MET A 113 16.67 -5.46 -8.03
N LEU A 114 17.33 -6.23 -7.16
CA LEU A 114 18.57 -5.79 -6.50
C LEU A 114 19.64 -5.42 -7.53
N GLY A 115 19.81 -6.24 -8.57
CA GLY A 115 20.78 -6.00 -9.65
C GLY A 115 20.48 -4.69 -10.40
N LYS A 116 19.21 -4.45 -10.76
CA LYS A 116 18.78 -3.19 -11.41
C LYS A 116 19.05 -1.95 -10.53
N LEU A 117 18.99 -2.11 -9.22
CA LEU A 117 19.22 -1.05 -8.22
C LEU A 117 20.66 -0.93 -7.76
N GLN A 118 21.54 -1.81 -8.23
CA GLN A 118 22.93 -1.88 -7.80
C GLN A 118 23.07 -2.04 -6.26
N ILE A 119 22.18 -2.82 -5.66
CA ILE A 119 22.22 -3.15 -4.23
C ILE A 119 22.91 -4.49 -4.05
N ASP A 120 23.99 -4.50 -3.27
CA ASP A 120 24.72 -5.75 -2.96
C ASP A 120 23.97 -6.55 -1.90
N ALA A 121 23.55 -7.76 -2.25
CA ALA A 121 22.87 -8.67 -1.34
C ALA A 121 23.72 -9.10 -0.12
N SER A 122 25.04 -8.90 -0.18
CA SER A 122 25.95 -9.17 0.94
C SER A 122 25.97 -8.08 2.00
N ASP A 123 25.44 -6.89 1.68
CA ASP A 123 25.42 -5.76 2.60
C ASP A 123 24.42 -5.96 3.74
N ARG A 124 24.74 -5.38 4.89
CA ARG A 124 23.83 -5.34 6.05
C ARG A 124 22.94 -4.10 5.98
N LEU A 125 21.68 -4.24 6.36
CA LEU A 125 20.74 -3.11 6.37
C LEU A 125 21.26 -1.91 7.17
N LYS A 126 21.92 -2.15 8.32
CA LYS A 126 22.44 -1.05 9.17
C LYS A 126 23.44 -0.13 8.46
N THR A 127 24.15 -0.63 7.43
CA THR A 127 25.13 0.14 6.67
C THR A 127 24.54 0.92 5.51
N MET A 128 23.27 0.67 5.19
CA MET A 128 22.57 1.30 4.08
C MET A 128 21.96 2.65 4.45
N SER A 129 21.81 3.53 3.46
CA SER A 129 21.03 4.76 3.60
C SER A 129 19.55 4.44 3.88
N LYS A 130 18.78 5.41 4.40
CA LYS A 130 17.34 5.24 4.60
C LYS A 130 16.65 4.84 3.29
N GLY A 131 16.87 5.56 2.20
CA GLY A 131 16.24 5.26 0.91
C GLY A 131 16.65 3.91 0.32
N THR A 132 17.87 3.40 0.58
CA THR A 132 18.25 2.05 0.16
C THR A 132 17.50 0.98 0.94
N LYS A 133 17.27 1.18 2.24
CA LYS A 133 16.47 0.26 3.07
C LYS A 133 15.01 0.19 2.59
N GLU A 134 14.42 1.35 2.26
CA GLU A 134 13.08 1.44 1.71
C GLU A 134 12.96 0.69 0.37
N LYS A 135 13.98 0.81 -0.50
CA LYS A 135 14.05 0.05 -1.75
C LYS A 135 14.14 -1.46 -1.52
N VAL A 136 14.97 -1.91 -0.56
CA VAL A 136 15.05 -3.34 -0.20
C VAL A 136 13.69 -3.85 0.30
N GLN A 137 13.02 -3.09 1.14
CA GLN A 137 11.71 -3.46 1.66
C GLN A 137 10.65 -3.55 0.54
N LEU A 138 10.65 -2.59 -0.39
CA LEU A 138 9.80 -2.64 -1.57
C LEU A 138 10.08 -3.86 -2.44
N ILE A 139 11.36 -4.20 -2.69
CA ILE A 139 11.75 -5.39 -3.44
C ILE A 139 11.14 -6.65 -2.82
N LEU A 140 11.25 -6.81 -1.50
CA LEU A 140 10.69 -7.96 -0.81
C LEU A 140 9.18 -8.08 -0.99
N VAL A 141 8.48 -6.96 -0.90
CA VAL A 141 7.01 -6.90 -1.09
C VAL A 141 6.63 -7.22 -2.53
N MET A 142 7.32 -6.63 -3.52
CA MET A 142 7.02 -6.82 -4.94
C MET A 142 7.53 -8.16 -5.51
N SER A 143 8.30 -8.92 -4.73
CA SER A 143 8.76 -10.27 -5.09
C SER A 143 7.78 -11.38 -4.69
N ARG A 144 6.64 -11.05 -4.11
CA ARG A 144 5.56 -11.99 -3.85
C ARG A 144 4.58 -12.03 -5.03
N HIS A 145 3.96 -13.18 -5.27
CA HIS A 145 2.83 -13.34 -6.21
C HIS A 145 1.51 -13.19 -5.44
N ALA A 146 1.23 -11.98 -4.95
CA ALA A 146 0.05 -11.70 -4.15
C ALA A 146 -1.18 -11.36 -5.00
N ASP A 147 -2.37 -11.51 -4.43
CA ASP A 147 -3.63 -11.06 -5.03
C ASP A 147 -3.90 -9.58 -4.75
N LEU A 148 -3.35 -9.06 -3.64
CA LEU A 148 -3.47 -7.66 -3.23
C LEU A 148 -2.13 -7.15 -2.69
N TYR A 149 -1.61 -6.11 -3.32
CA TYR A 149 -0.47 -5.36 -2.81
C TYR A 149 -0.98 -4.12 -2.08
N ILE A 150 -0.58 -3.96 -0.81
CA ILE A 150 -0.92 -2.80 0.00
C ILE A 150 0.35 -2.03 0.29
N LEU A 151 0.42 -0.78 -0.16
CA LEU A 151 1.60 0.07 -0.08
C LEU A 151 1.27 1.32 0.73
N ASP A 152 1.77 1.38 1.98
CA ASP A 152 1.51 2.50 2.88
C ASP A 152 2.61 3.56 2.73
N GLU A 153 2.27 4.70 2.12
CA GLU A 153 3.17 5.83 1.83
C GLU A 153 4.46 5.42 1.08
N PRO A 154 4.40 4.65 -0.03
CA PRO A 154 5.58 4.03 -0.65
C PRO A 154 6.61 5.02 -1.20
N ILE A 155 6.23 6.27 -1.44
CA ILE A 155 7.09 7.33 -2.00
C ILE A 155 7.28 8.52 -1.04
N ALA A 156 6.76 8.42 0.19
CA ALA A 156 6.91 9.46 1.19
C ALA A 156 8.38 9.60 1.64
N GLY A 157 8.89 10.82 1.61
CA GLY A 157 10.30 11.08 1.97
C GLY A 157 11.33 10.61 0.95
N VAL A 158 10.88 10.13 -0.21
CA VAL A 158 11.74 9.76 -1.34
C VAL A 158 12.04 11.02 -2.17
N ASP A 159 13.31 11.15 -2.58
CA ASP A 159 13.75 12.19 -3.51
C ASP A 159 12.94 12.11 -4.82
N PRO A 160 12.45 13.25 -5.35
CA PRO A 160 11.62 13.28 -6.54
C PRO A 160 12.17 12.50 -7.74
N ALA A 161 13.49 12.55 -7.97
CA ALA A 161 14.12 11.79 -9.05
C ALA A 161 14.05 10.27 -8.88
N ALA A 162 13.90 9.78 -7.65
CA ALA A 162 13.78 8.36 -7.34
C ALA A 162 12.32 7.87 -7.31
N ARG A 163 11.32 8.76 -7.29
CA ARG A 163 9.89 8.39 -7.24
C ARG A 163 9.45 7.64 -8.48
N ASP A 164 9.76 8.19 -9.66
CA ASP A 164 9.44 7.54 -10.95
C ASP A 164 10.00 6.12 -11.02
N PHE A 165 11.20 5.95 -10.49
CA PHE A 165 11.84 4.65 -10.45
C PHE A 165 11.08 3.66 -9.52
N ILE A 166 10.65 4.10 -8.34
CA ILE A 166 9.85 3.28 -7.41
C ILE A 166 8.52 2.91 -8.05
N LEU A 167 7.84 3.86 -8.68
CA LEU A 167 6.58 3.61 -9.38
C LEU A 167 6.76 2.61 -10.53
N ASN A 168 7.85 2.72 -11.29
CA ASN A 168 8.17 1.74 -12.33
C ASN A 168 8.43 0.34 -11.76
N ILE A 169 9.06 0.21 -10.58
CA ILE A 169 9.20 -1.09 -9.91
C ILE A 169 7.83 -1.65 -9.54
N ILE A 170 6.96 -0.84 -8.93
CA ILE A 170 5.60 -1.26 -8.56
C ILE A 170 4.87 -1.76 -9.80
N LEU A 171 4.78 -0.95 -10.86
CA LEU A 171 4.02 -1.26 -12.07
C LEU A 171 4.57 -2.44 -12.88
N SER A 172 5.88 -2.68 -12.82
CA SER A 172 6.51 -3.74 -13.62
C SER A 172 6.58 -5.09 -12.91
N ASN A 173 6.22 -5.16 -11.64
CA ASN A 173 6.48 -6.35 -10.82
C ASN A 173 5.26 -6.84 -10.01
N TYR A 174 4.05 -6.31 -10.23
CA TYR A 174 2.83 -6.91 -9.66
C TYR A 174 2.18 -7.88 -10.65
N GLU A 175 1.35 -8.77 -10.13
CA GLU A 175 0.62 -9.72 -10.97
C GLU A 175 -0.48 -9.00 -11.76
N PRO A 176 -0.67 -9.29 -13.07
CA PRO A 176 -1.61 -8.55 -13.93
C PRO A 176 -3.07 -8.54 -13.45
N GLU A 177 -3.48 -9.57 -12.69
CA GLU A 177 -4.83 -9.67 -12.13
C GLU A 177 -4.90 -9.27 -10.64
N ALA A 178 -3.78 -8.85 -10.05
CA ALA A 178 -3.76 -8.39 -8.68
C ALA A 178 -4.21 -6.94 -8.58
N SER A 179 -4.72 -6.57 -7.43
CA SER A 179 -5.04 -5.18 -7.10
C SER A 179 -3.88 -4.52 -6.35
N ILE A 180 -3.76 -3.21 -6.52
CA ILE A 180 -2.84 -2.39 -5.73
C ILE A 180 -3.65 -1.39 -4.92
N LEU A 181 -3.42 -1.35 -3.62
CA LEU A 181 -3.96 -0.33 -2.72
C LEU A 181 -2.81 0.53 -2.19
N ILE A 182 -2.79 1.80 -2.58
CA ILE A 182 -1.77 2.75 -2.14
C ILE A 182 -2.38 3.74 -1.16
N SER A 183 -1.83 3.88 0.04
CA SER A 183 -2.14 5.02 0.89
C SER A 183 -1.11 6.12 0.66
N THR A 184 -1.55 7.35 0.40
CA THR A 184 -0.63 8.47 0.20
C THR A 184 -1.30 9.83 0.38
N HIS A 185 -0.47 10.85 0.54
CA HIS A 185 -0.83 12.26 0.41
C HIS A 185 -0.19 12.91 -0.85
N LEU A 186 0.61 12.16 -1.62
CA LEU A 186 1.33 12.61 -2.81
C LEU A 186 0.63 12.16 -4.10
N ILE A 187 -0.56 12.70 -4.36
CA ILE A 187 -1.44 12.26 -5.44
C ILE A 187 -0.84 12.52 -6.81
N ALA A 188 -0.27 13.71 -7.00
CA ALA A 188 0.27 14.14 -8.28
C ALA A 188 1.30 13.17 -8.87
N ASP A 189 2.03 12.47 -8.03
CA ASP A 189 3.06 11.53 -8.45
C ASP A 189 2.48 10.18 -8.93
N ILE A 190 1.27 9.79 -8.43
CA ILE A 190 0.70 8.46 -8.69
C ILE A 190 -0.60 8.47 -9.51
N GLU A 191 -1.19 9.64 -9.75
CA GLU A 191 -2.49 9.78 -10.42
C GLU A 191 -2.60 9.04 -11.75
N ASN A 192 -1.49 8.92 -12.48
CA ASN A 192 -1.46 8.31 -13.81
C ASN A 192 -1.55 6.78 -13.79
N ILE A 193 -1.40 6.17 -12.63
CA ILE A 193 -1.40 4.71 -12.46
C ILE A 193 -2.66 4.21 -11.75
N LEU A 194 -3.56 5.12 -11.36
CA LEU A 194 -4.75 4.80 -10.59
C LEU A 194 -5.99 4.65 -11.45
N ASP A 195 -6.82 3.68 -11.10
CA ASP A 195 -8.17 3.51 -11.63
C ASP A 195 -9.19 4.26 -10.75
N GLU A 196 -9.02 4.17 -9.43
CA GLU A 196 -9.96 4.74 -8.46
C GLU A 196 -9.25 5.45 -7.31
N VAL A 197 -9.90 6.45 -6.75
CA VAL A 197 -9.43 7.18 -5.57
C VAL A 197 -10.49 7.26 -4.49
N ILE A 198 -10.05 7.12 -3.24
CA ILE A 198 -10.88 7.20 -2.06
C ILE A 198 -10.31 8.32 -1.18
N PHE A 199 -11.06 9.40 -1.04
CA PHE A 199 -10.67 10.51 -0.17
C PHE A 199 -11.17 10.25 1.25
N ILE A 200 -10.24 10.20 2.20
CA ILE A 200 -10.54 10.00 3.62
C ILE A 200 -10.12 11.23 4.44
N ASP A 201 -11.00 11.66 5.32
CA ASP A 201 -10.77 12.81 6.20
C ASP A 201 -11.40 12.56 7.58
N HIS A 202 -10.63 12.79 8.64
CA HIS A 202 -11.07 12.55 10.03
C HIS A 202 -11.75 11.18 10.22
N GLY A 203 -11.18 10.14 9.58
CA GLY A 203 -11.67 8.76 9.66
C GLY A 203 -12.88 8.44 8.78
N GLN A 204 -13.44 9.39 8.03
CA GLN A 204 -14.62 9.21 7.18
C GLN A 204 -14.28 9.31 5.70
N ILE A 205 -14.98 8.55 4.85
CA ILE A 205 -14.89 8.69 3.40
C ILE A 205 -15.62 9.96 2.97
N ARG A 206 -14.91 10.84 2.24
CA ARG A 206 -15.47 12.07 1.66
C ARG A 206 -15.89 11.89 0.21
N LEU A 207 -15.14 11.08 -0.53
CA LEU A 207 -15.37 10.82 -1.94
C LEU A 207 -14.80 9.46 -2.31
N THR A 208 -15.50 8.72 -3.15
CA THR A 208 -14.99 7.60 -3.92
C THR A 208 -15.34 7.85 -5.38
N ALA A 209 -14.35 7.83 -6.27
CA ALA A 209 -14.57 8.08 -7.68
C ALA A 209 -13.46 7.46 -8.55
N SER A 210 -13.81 7.09 -9.78
CA SER A 210 -12.80 6.72 -10.76
C SER A 210 -11.99 7.96 -11.19
N VAL A 211 -10.72 7.75 -11.51
CA VAL A 211 -9.85 8.84 -12.00
C VAL A 211 -10.38 9.41 -13.31
N ASP A 212 -10.93 8.56 -14.18
CA ASP A 212 -11.52 8.97 -15.45
C ASP A 212 -12.78 9.81 -15.25
N ASP A 213 -13.66 9.45 -14.31
CA ASP A 213 -14.84 10.27 -13.98
C ASP A 213 -14.44 11.65 -13.46
N ILE A 214 -13.42 11.75 -12.62
CA ILE A 214 -12.91 13.02 -12.12
C ILE A 214 -12.42 13.89 -13.30
N ARG A 215 -11.68 13.31 -14.22
CA ARG A 215 -11.15 14.01 -15.39
C ARG A 215 -12.25 14.45 -16.36
N MET A 216 -13.23 13.57 -16.66
CA MET A 216 -14.29 13.83 -17.61
C MET A 216 -15.35 14.80 -17.05
N ASN A 217 -15.80 14.60 -15.82
CA ASN A 217 -16.92 15.35 -15.26
C ASN A 217 -16.48 16.69 -14.64
N ASN A 218 -15.28 16.75 -14.08
CA ASN A 218 -14.79 17.94 -13.39
C ASN A 218 -13.76 18.72 -14.20
N GLY A 219 -13.21 18.15 -15.28
CA GLY A 219 -12.15 18.78 -16.07
C GLY A 219 -10.87 19.07 -15.26
N LYS A 220 -10.64 18.33 -14.17
CA LYS A 220 -9.57 18.55 -13.21
C LYS A 220 -8.73 17.28 -13.02
N SER A 221 -7.48 17.47 -12.57
CA SER A 221 -6.69 16.35 -12.04
C SER A 221 -7.23 15.92 -10.66
N VAL A 222 -6.88 14.71 -10.24
CA VAL A 222 -7.21 14.21 -8.90
C VAL A 222 -6.58 15.09 -7.82
N ASP A 223 -5.32 15.53 -8.02
CA ASP A 223 -4.63 16.46 -7.10
C ASP A 223 -5.36 17.81 -6.99
N ALA A 224 -5.85 18.36 -8.10
CA ALA A 224 -6.61 19.61 -8.08
C ALA A 224 -7.95 19.47 -7.32
N LEU A 225 -8.65 18.35 -7.52
CA LEU A 225 -9.89 18.05 -6.79
C LEU A 225 -9.60 17.82 -5.29
N PHE A 226 -8.53 17.13 -4.96
CA PHE A 226 -8.11 16.92 -3.58
C PHE A 226 -7.90 18.26 -2.85
N ARG A 227 -7.12 19.17 -3.46
CA ARG A 227 -6.89 20.52 -2.87
C ARG A 227 -8.17 21.31 -2.69
N GLU A 228 -9.14 21.14 -3.56
CA GLU A 228 -10.44 21.80 -3.44
C GLU A 228 -11.28 21.23 -2.29
N VAL A 229 -11.34 19.90 -2.18
CA VAL A 229 -12.11 19.20 -1.14
C VAL A 229 -11.54 19.49 0.25
N TYR A 230 -10.22 19.53 0.38
CA TYR A 230 -9.57 19.74 1.69
C TYR A 230 -9.23 21.20 1.96
N ARG A 231 -9.45 22.12 1.01
CA ARG A 231 -9.16 23.55 1.08
C ARG A 231 -8.01 23.87 2.02
N CYS A 232 -6.80 23.50 1.56
CA CYS A 232 -5.54 23.91 2.18
C CYS A 232 -5.14 25.29 1.66
#